data_e31a3b234e0bc25715bd0a5c692b9278
#
_entry.id   e31a3b234e0bc25715bd0a5c692b9278
#
_cell.length_a   1.000
_cell.length_b   1.000
_cell.length_c   1.000
_cell.angle_alpha   90.00
_cell.angle_beta   90.00
_cell.angle_gamma   90.00
#
_symmetry.space_group_name_H-M   'P 1'
#
loop_
_entity.id
_entity.type
_entity.pdbx_description
1 polymer ?
#
loop_
_entity_poly.entity_id
_entity_poly.type
_entity_poly.pdbx_seq_one_letter_code
_entity_poly.pdbx_strand_id
1 'polypeptide(L)'
;MTPPRILNVEVEPQWERVATADYPDRVVVKVTLENPSAAVKILRGRARIGYGGRRVAMLTLEEKVKIPARTNAVVEIPLKLNIQRTAQTMQLQAALKRGQTEGIEIDWQVALRSRGVYVEQEQESTPLEKIAGAQMTQIQEMLKDIFEE
;
A
#
# COMPACT_ATOMS: atom_id res chain seq x y z
N MET A 1 -10.08 0.81 -23.06
CA MET A 1 -10.41 0.04 -21.83
C MET A 1 -10.46 1.00 -20.67
N THR A 2 -11.56 0.98 -19.93
CA THR A 2 -11.71 1.82 -18.73
C THR A 2 -11.05 1.09 -17.55
N PRO A 3 -10.10 1.71 -16.85
CA PRO A 3 -9.45 1.07 -15.72
C PRO A 3 -10.41 0.89 -14.53
N PRO A 4 -10.13 -0.05 -13.63
CA PRO A 4 -10.87 -0.18 -12.39
C PRO A 4 -10.81 1.11 -11.57
N ARG A 5 -11.93 1.45 -10.95
CA ARG A 5 -12.06 2.64 -10.11
C ARG A 5 -12.09 2.24 -8.65
N ILE A 6 -11.21 2.83 -7.87
CA ILE A 6 -11.14 2.59 -6.42
C ILE A 6 -12.19 3.47 -5.73
N LEU A 7 -13.09 2.83 -4.99
CA LEU A 7 -14.15 3.52 -4.25
C LEU A 7 -13.80 3.69 -2.77
N ASN A 8 -13.08 2.74 -2.19
CA ASN A 8 -12.68 2.78 -0.79
C ASN A 8 -11.47 1.89 -0.54
N VAL A 9 -10.66 2.25 0.43
CA VAL A 9 -9.49 1.47 0.87
C VAL A 9 -9.52 1.36 2.39
N GLU A 10 -9.43 0.13 2.90
CA GLU A 10 -9.30 -0.14 4.32
C GLU A 10 -8.03 -0.96 4.53
N VAL A 11 -7.32 -0.69 5.60
CA VAL A 11 -6.07 -1.38 5.93
C VAL A 11 -6.22 -2.09 7.27
N GLU A 12 -5.96 -3.39 7.27
CA GLU A 12 -5.97 -4.21 8.48
C GLU A 12 -4.56 -4.73 8.75
N PRO A 13 -3.84 -4.16 9.73
CA PRO A 13 -2.57 -4.71 10.18
C PRO A 13 -2.76 -6.08 10.83
N GLN A 14 -1.87 -7.02 10.52
CA GLN A 14 -1.89 -8.34 11.12
C GLN A 14 -0.55 -8.60 11.79
N TRP A 15 -0.62 -9.02 13.04
CA TRP A 15 0.55 -9.29 13.85
C TRP A 15 0.82 -10.79 13.87
N GLU A 16 2.07 -11.19 13.61
CA GLU A 16 2.46 -12.53 13.97
C GLU A 16 2.45 -12.68 15.49
N ARG A 17 2.29 -13.92 15.94
CA ARG A 17 2.22 -14.24 17.37
C ARG A 17 3.59 -14.15 18.06
N VAL A 18 4.31 -13.08 17.80
CA VAL A 18 5.56 -12.81 18.50
C VAL A 18 5.27 -11.73 19.52
N ALA A 19 5.32 -12.10 20.79
CA ALA A 19 4.94 -11.23 21.91
C ALA A 19 5.76 -9.93 22.00
N THR A 20 6.82 -9.81 21.22
CA THR A 20 7.75 -8.66 21.25
C THR A 20 7.75 -7.84 19.96
N ALA A 21 6.82 -8.10 19.03
CA ALA A 21 6.78 -7.36 17.78
C ALA A 21 6.17 -5.97 18.00
N ASP A 22 6.94 -4.91 17.71
CA ASP A 22 6.49 -3.52 17.80
C ASP A 22 5.66 -3.10 16.60
N TYR A 23 5.78 -3.84 15.48
CA TYR A 23 5.11 -3.54 14.22
C TYR A 23 4.47 -4.80 13.64
N PRO A 24 3.36 -4.66 12.91
CA PRO A 24 2.80 -5.80 12.22
C PRO A 24 3.75 -6.28 11.11
N ASP A 25 3.73 -7.57 10.84
CA ASP A 25 4.52 -8.17 9.76
C ASP A 25 3.70 -8.41 8.50
N ARG A 26 2.40 -8.24 8.58
CA ARG A 26 1.44 -8.36 7.49
C ARG A 26 0.41 -7.26 7.54
N VAL A 27 -0.05 -6.89 6.35
CA VAL A 27 -1.15 -5.94 6.19
C VAL A 27 -2.09 -6.51 5.13
N VAL A 28 -3.37 -6.53 5.41
CA VAL A 28 -4.39 -6.83 4.41
C VAL A 28 -5.06 -5.53 4.02
N VAL A 29 -4.93 -5.18 2.74
CA VAL A 29 -5.60 -4.00 2.18
C VAL A 29 -6.89 -4.45 1.54
N LYS A 30 -8.03 -3.99 2.06
CA LYS A 30 -9.34 -4.23 1.46
C LYS A 30 -9.68 -3.06 0.56
N VAL A 31 -9.76 -3.33 -0.72
CA VAL A 31 -10.08 -2.33 -1.73
C VAL A 31 -11.47 -2.59 -2.26
N THR A 32 -12.37 -1.64 -2.06
CA THR A 32 -13.68 -1.64 -2.71
C THR A 32 -13.51 -0.94 -4.05
N LEU A 33 -13.83 -1.65 -5.13
CA LEU A 33 -13.63 -1.10 -6.46
C LEU A 33 -14.76 -1.46 -7.40
N GLU A 34 -14.85 -0.67 -8.45
CA GLU A 34 -15.73 -0.89 -9.59
C GLU A 34 -14.85 -1.20 -10.79
N ASN A 35 -15.03 -2.39 -11.37
CA ASN A 35 -14.31 -2.77 -12.57
C ASN A 35 -15.29 -2.89 -13.74
N PRO A 36 -15.33 -1.90 -14.65
CA PRO A 36 -16.24 -1.93 -15.80
C PRO A 36 -15.70 -2.77 -16.96
N SER A 37 -14.50 -3.29 -16.85
CA SER A 37 -13.80 -3.97 -17.94
C SER A 37 -13.56 -5.43 -17.63
N ALA A 38 -12.63 -6.06 -18.35
CA ALA A 38 -12.24 -7.45 -18.16
C ALA A 38 -11.56 -7.67 -16.79
N ALA A 39 -11.51 -8.92 -16.36
CA ALA A 39 -10.79 -9.28 -15.14
C ALA A 39 -9.32 -8.88 -15.22
N VAL A 40 -8.79 -8.43 -14.11
CA VAL A 40 -7.37 -8.06 -13.97
C VAL A 40 -6.77 -8.96 -12.89
N LYS A 41 -5.58 -9.48 -13.15
CA LYS A 41 -4.83 -10.27 -12.19
C LYS A 41 -3.57 -9.51 -11.77
N ILE A 42 -3.43 -9.27 -10.49
CA ILE A 42 -2.20 -8.69 -9.96
C ILE A 42 -1.24 -9.84 -9.69
N LEU A 43 -0.14 -9.86 -10.44
CA LEU A 43 0.83 -10.95 -10.39
C LEU A 43 1.90 -10.70 -9.33
N ARG A 44 2.36 -9.46 -9.23
CA ARG A 44 3.39 -9.04 -8.29
C ARG A 44 3.14 -7.59 -7.91
N GLY A 45 3.53 -7.24 -6.71
CA GLY A 45 3.44 -5.86 -6.24
C GLY A 45 4.44 -5.61 -5.13
N ARG A 46 5.01 -4.41 -5.15
CA ARG A 46 5.94 -3.96 -4.13
C ARG A 46 5.78 -2.46 -3.97
N ALA A 47 5.75 -2.01 -2.72
CA ALA A 47 5.77 -0.59 -2.38
C ALA A 47 6.86 -0.33 -1.36
N ARG A 48 7.51 0.83 -1.45
CA ARG A 48 8.52 1.24 -0.48
C ARG A 48 8.12 2.57 0.12
N ILE A 49 8.32 2.69 1.41
CA ILE A 49 8.06 3.92 2.15
C ILE A 49 9.40 4.44 2.65
N GLY A 50 9.73 5.66 2.27
CA GLY A 50 10.94 6.36 2.69
C GLY A 50 10.64 7.57 3.55
N TYR A 51 11.57 7.93 4.41
CA TYR A 51 11.48 9.12 5.23
C TYR A 51 12.86 9.75 5.36
N GLY A 52 12.96 11.05 5.02
CA GLY A 52 14.21 11.76 5.07
C GLY A 52 15.31 11.17 4.18
N GLY A 53 14.92 10.62 3.02
CA GLY A 53 15.84 10.02 2.06
C GLY A 53 16.24 8.58 2.37
N ARG A 54 15.67 7.97 3.42
CA ARG A 54 15.97 6.57 3.79
C ARG A 54 14.71 5.73 3.77
N ARG A 55 14.82 4.51 3.27
CA ARG A 55 13.72 3.55 3.30
C ARG A 55 13.47 3.09 4.73
N VAL A 56 12.21 3.17 5.17
CA VAL A 56 11.79 2.73 6.50
C VAL A 56 10.91 1.49 6.46
N ALA A 57 10.22 1.25 5.35
CA ALA A 57 9.36 0.08 5.22
C ALA A 57 9.25 -0.38 3.78
N MET A 58 8.93 -1.68 3.60
CA MET A 58 8.63 -2.28 2.32
C MET A 58 7.41 -3.18 2.47
N LEU A 59 6.49 -3.05 1.51
CA LEU A 59 5.32 -3.91 1.38
C LEU A 59 5.48 -4.75 0.12
N THR A 60 5.24 -6.05 0.23
CA THR A 60 5.38 -6.99 -0.88
C THR A 60 4.12 -7.84 -0.98
N LEU A 61 3.57 -7.96 -2.17
CA LEU A 61 2.41 -8.82 -2.42
C LEU A 61 2.78 -10.28 -2.15
N GLU A 62 2.00 -10.95 -1.28
CA GLU A 62 2.26 -12.34 -0.90
C GLU A 62 1.74 -13.35 -1.91
N GLU A 63 0.61 -13.04 -2.54
CA GLU A 63 -0.01 -13.94 -3.50
C GLU A 63 -0.73 -13.16 -4.60
N LYS A 64 -0.96 -13.81 -5.72
CA LYS A 64 -1.66 -13.21 -6.85
C LYS A 64 -3.11 -12.87 -6.45
N VAL A 65 -3.59 -11.72 -6.90
CA VAL A 65 -4.93 -11.23 -6.59
C VAL A 65 -5.71 -11.04 -7.89
N LYS A 66 -6.94 -11.54 -7.90
CA LYS A 66 -7.83 -11.40 -9.05
C LYS A 66 -8.88 -10.32 -8.78
N ILE A 67 -8.99 -9.38 -9.71
CA ILE A 67 -10.06 -8.39 -9.73
C ILE A 67 -11.09 -8.87 -10.73
N PRO A 68 -12.32 -9.25 -10.31
CA PRO A 68 -13.36 -9.78 -11.21
C PRO A 68 -13.76 -8.76 -12.28
N ALA A 69 -14.18 -9.29 -13.43
CA ALA A 69 -14.66 -8.47 -14.55
C ALA A 69 -16.04 -7.89 -14.28
N ARG A 70 -16.28 -6.69 -14.75
CA ARG A 70 -17.59 -6.05 -14.87
C ARG A 70 -18.44 -6.14 -13.60
N THR A 71 -17.82 -5.84 -12.48
CA THR A 71 -18.49 -5.93 -11.18
C THR A 71 -17.93 -4.91 -10.19
N ASN A 72 -18.73 -4.65 -9.17
CA ASN A 72 -18.26 -4.00 -7.97
C ASN A 72 -17.84 -5.09 -6.99
N ALA A 73 -16.66 -4.97 -6.45
CA ALA A 73 -16.11 -6.02 -5.58
C ALA A 73 -15.26 -5.42 -4.46
N VAL A 74 -15.21 -6.15 -3.36
CA VAL A 74 -14.20 -5.93 -2.31
C VAL A 74 -13.10 -6.95 -2.55
N VAL A 75 -11.90 -6.47 -2.78
CA VAL A 75 -10.73 -7.30 -3.05
C VAL A 75 -9.76 -7.18 -1.88
N GLU A 76 -9.33 -8.31 -1.34
CA GLU A 76 -8.32 -8.36 -0.29
C GLU A 76 -6.94 -8.53 -0.91
N ILE A 77 -6.03 -7.62 -0.57
CA ILE A 77 -4.66 -7.65 -1.05
C ILE A 77 -3.75 -7.93 0.13
N PRO A 78 -3.23 -9.17 0.26
CA PRO A 78 -2.34 -9.50 1.36
C PRO A 78 -0.91 -9.04 1.05
N LEU A 79 -0.36 -8.24 1.93
CA LEU A 79 0.98 -7.70 1.79
C LEU A 79 1.84 -8.10 2.98
N LYS A 80 3.04 -8.55 2.68
CA LYS A 80 4.07 -8.74 3.68
C LYS A 80 4.71 -7.39 3.99
N LEU A 81 4.82 -7.05 5.26
CA LEU A 81 5.37 -5.79 5.72
C LEU A 81 6.71 -6.02 6.38
N ASN A 82 7.72 -5.31 5.90
CA ASN A 82 9.04 -5.30 6.51
C ASN A 82 9.38 -3.87 6.92
N ILE A 83 9.45 -3.62 8.22
CA ILE A 83 9.79 -2.33 8.78
C ILE A 83 11.21 -2.38 9.32
N GLN A 84 12.05 -1.45 8.89
CA GLN A 84 13.40 -1.32 9.41
C GLN A 84 13.35 -0.55 10.74
N ARG A 85 13.91 -1.15 11.78
CA ARG A 85 13.94 -0.55 13.12
C ARG A 85 15.14 0.37 13.25
N THR A 86 14.97 1.60 12.80
CA THR A 86 16.02 2.62 12.81
C THR A 86 15.51 3.88 13.49
N ALA A 87 16.42 4.79 13.78
CA ALA A 87 16.06 6.12 14.28
C ALA A 87 15.11 6.84 13.30
N GLN A 88 15.29 6.61 12.01
CA GLN A 88 14.44 7.18 10.96
C GLN A 88 12.99 6.72 11.09
N THR A 89 12.78 5.45 11.38
CA THR A 89 11.44 4.89 11.59
C THR A 89 10.76 5.51 12.81
N MET A 90 11.51 5.71 13.88
CA MET A 90 11.00 6.37 15.08
C MET A 90 10.63 7.83 14.83
N GLN A 91 11.41 8.52 14.02
CA GLN A 91 11.14 9.90 13.62
C GLN A 91 9.87 9.98 12.75
N LEU A 92 9.69 9.03 11.83
CA LEU A 92 8.48 8.94 11.02
C LEU A 92 7.25 8.71 11.89
N GLN A 93 7.33 7.79 12.82
CA GLN A 93 6.24 7.49 13.75
C GLN A 93 5.84 8.74 14.55
N ALA A 94 6.81 9.47 15.07
CA ALA A 94 6.56 10.71 15.80
C ALA A 94 5.93 11.79 14.89
N ALA A 95 6.40 11.91 13.66
CA ALA A 95 5.85 12.86 12.69
C ALA A 95 4.39 12.54 12.37
N LEU A 96 4.05 11.28 12.16
CA LEU A 96 2.68 10.84 11.90
C LEU A 96 1.74 11.16 13.06
N LYS A 97 2.19 11.00 14.29
CA LYS A 97 1.41 11.36 15.47
C LYS A 97 1.09 12.84 15.53
N ARG A 98 1.96 13.68 14.97
CA ARG A 98 1.75 15.13 14.87
C ARG A 98 1.00 15.55 13.60
N GLY A 99 0.59 14.59 12.76
CA GLY A 99 -0.07 14.88 11.49
C GLY A 99 0.86 15.46 10.42
N GLN A 100 2.18 15.33 10.61
CA GLN A 100 3.17 15.84 9.66
C GLN A 100 3.51 14.78 8.63
N THR A 101 3.51 15.17 7.35
CA THR A 101 3.79 14.26 6.23
C THR A 101 5.00 14.67 5.41
N GLU A 102 5.65 15.76 5.76
CA GLU A 102 6.85 16.20 5.07
C GLU A 102 7.96 15.15 5.17
N GLY A 103 8.67 14.94 4.09
CA GLY A 103 9.77 14.00 4.01
C GLY A 103 9.36 12.55 3.79
N ILE A 104 8.06 12.24 3.75
CA ILE A 104 7.57 10.91 3.43
C ILE A 104 7.52 10.76 1.91
N GLU A 105 8.16 9.70 1.42
CA GLU A 105 8.18 9.36 0.00
C GLU A 105 7.67 7.93 -0.19
N ILE A 106 6.95 7.72 -1.28
CA ILE A 106 6.40 6.40 -1.62
C ILE A 106 6.77 6.08 -3.07
N ASP A 107 7.27 4.90 -3.30
CA ASP A 107 7.39 4.32 -4.63
C ASP A 107 6.71 2.96 -4.68
N TRP A 108 6.30 2.54 -5.87
CA TRP A 108 5.67 1.24 -6.03
C TRP A 108 5.88 0.68 -7.44
N GLN A 109 5.81 -0.63 -7.53
CA GLN A 109 5.87 -1.39 -8.78
C GLN A 109 4.82 -2.48 -8.74
N VAL A 110 4.08 -2.63 -9.82
CA VAL A 110 3.00 -3.61 -9.94
C VAL A 110 3.07 -4.28 -11.32
N ALA A 111 2.94 -5.60 -11.35
CA ALA A 111 2.79 -6.37 -12.57
C ALA A 111 1.37 -6.90 -12.66
N LEU A 112 0.70 -6.61 -13.75
CA LEU A 112 -0.70 -6.93 -13.99
C LEU A 112 -0.84 -7.76 -15.27
N ARG A 113 -1.88 -8.58 -15.32
CA ARG A 113 -2.29 -9.27 -16.55
C ARG A 113 -3.80 -9.11 -16.73
N SER A 114 -4.21 -8.73 -17.94
CA SER A 114 -5.60 -8.65 -18.33
C SER A 114 -5.75 -9.09 -19.78
N ARG A 115 -6.66 -10.00 -20.07
CA ARG A 115 -6.89 -10.55 -21.43
C ARG A 115 -5.61 -11.09 -22.08
N GLY A 116 -4.75 -11.74 -21.28
CA GLY A 116 -3.49 -12.27 -21.78
C GLY A 116 -2.40 -11.22 -22.02
N VAL A 117 -2.68 -9.95 -21.79
CA VAL A 117 -1.70 -8.87 -21.92
C VAL A 117 -1.05 -8.59 -20.57
N TYR A 118 0.28 -8.64 -20.55
CA TYR A 118 1.09 -8.35 -19.38
C TYR A 118 1.49 -6.87 -19.38
N VAL A 119 1.30 -6.20 -18.26
CA VAL A 119 1.67 -4.79 -18.09
C VAL A 119 2.40 -4.61 -16.77
N GLU A 120 3.50 -3.89 -16.80
CA GLU A 120 4.19 -3.43 -15.60
C GLU A 120 3.94 -1.93 -15.43
N GLN A 121 3.59 -1.53 -14.22
CA GLN A 121 3.44 -0.13 -13.85
C GLN A 121 4.33 0.16 -12.68
N GLU A 122 4.98 1.31 -12.69
CA GLU A 122 5.80 1.76 -11.59
C GLU A 122 5.63 3.25 -11.36
N GLN A 123 5.78 3.64 -10.12
CA GLN A 123 5.81 5.02 -9.69
C GLN A 123 7.16 5.25 -9.02
N GLU A 124 7.94 6.19 -9.51
CA GLU A 124 9.18 6.59 -8.86
C GLU A 124 8.91 7.25 -7.51
N SER A 125 9.93 7.29 -6.67
CA SER A 125 9.84 7.92 -5.35
C SER A 125 9.21 9.31 -5.46
N THR A 126 8.03 9.46 -4.86
CA THR A 126 7.24 10.68 -4.93
C THR A 126 6.91 11.15 -3.53
N PRO A 127 7.15 12.42 -3.20
CA PRO A 127 6.73 12.97 -1.92
C PRO A 127 5.23 12.78 -1.72
N LEU A 128 4.85 12.38 -0.52
CA LEU A 128 3.44 12.14 -0.18
C LEU A 128 2.57 13.36 -0.47
N GLU A 129 3.11 14.55 -0.27
CA GLU A 129 2.43 15.82 -0.51
C GLU A 129 2.02 16.05 -1.96
N LYS A 130 2.70 15.39 -2.90
CA LYS A 130 2.41 15.51 -4.34
C LYS A 130 1.40 14.49 -4.83
N ILE A 131 0.99 13.57 -3.97
CA ILE A 131 -0.05 12.60 -4.30
C ILE A 131 -1.40 13.27 -4.10
N ALA A 132 -2.25 13.18 -5.10
CA ALA A 132 -3.43 14.03 -5.19
C ALA A 132 -4.56 13.73 -4.20
N GLY A 133 -5.05 14.75 -3.55
CA GLY A 133 -6.41 14.90 -2.99
C GLY A 133 -6.86 13.80 -2.03
N ALA A 134 -7.97 13.16 -2.33
CA ALA A 134 -8.58 12.12 -1.50
C ALA A 134 -7.69 10.91 -1.27
N GLN A 135 -6.79 10.59 -2.21
CA GLN A 135 -5.83 9.49 -2.04
C GLN A 135 -4.81 9.79 -0.95
N MET A 136 -4.45 11.05 -0.79
CA MET A 136 -3.50 11.45 0.25
C MET A 136 -4.04 11.17 1.66
N THR A 137 -5.30 11.49 1.91
CA THR A 137 -5.94 11.21 3.19
C THR A 137 -5.96 9.71 3.49
N GLN A 138 -6.29 8.89 2.48
CA GLN A 138 -6.29 7.43 2.62
C GLN A 138 -4.89 6.89 2.93
N ILE A 139 -3.87 7.41 2.28
CA ILE A 139 -2.49 7.00 2.50
C ILE A 139 -2.01 7.40 3.91
N GLN A 140 -2.37 8.61 4.36
CA GLN A 140 -2.06 9.03 5.73
C GLN A 140 -2.69 8.11 6.77
N GLU A 141 -3.97 7.77 6.61
CA GLU A 141 -4.66 6.85 7.50
C GLU A 141 -4.02 5.46 7.50
N MET A 142 -3.64 4.98 6.33
CA MET A 142 -2.94 3.71 6.17
C MET A 142 -1.61 3.72 6.91
N LEU A 143 -0.82 4.78 6.77
CA LEU A 143 0.48 4.91 7.43
C LEU A 143 0.33 4.98 8.95
N LYS A 144 -0.69 5.67 9.44
CA LYS A 144 -1.00 5.69 10.87
C LYS A 144 -1.32 4.30 11.39
N ASP A 145 -2.17 3.56 10.68
CA ASP A 145 -2.55 2.20 11.07
C ASP A 145 -1.35 1.25 11.10
N ILE A 146 -0.36 1.47 10.24
CA ILE A 146 0.84 0.63 10.17
C ILE A 146 1.85 1.00 11.27
N PHE A 147 2.10 2.29 11.49
CA PHE A 147 3.19 2.77 12.36
C PHE A 147 2.74 3.14 13.77
N GLU A 148 1.46 3.38 14.00
CA GLU A 148 0.92 3.60 15.35
C GLU A 148 0.37 2.31 15.93
N GLU A 149 0.70 2.05 17.16
CA GLU A 149 0.12 0.95 17.93
C GLU A 149 -1.25 1.32 18.47
#